data_8a2c6d72485f05a419e6e9690886bd4c
#
_entry.id   8a2c6d72485f05a419e6e9690886bd4c
#
_cell.length_a   1.000
_cell.length_b   1.000
_cell.length_c   1.000
_cell.angle_alpha   90.00
_cell.angle_beta   90.00
_cell.angle_gamma   90.00
#
_symmetry.space_group_name_H-M   'P 1'
#
loop_
_entity.id
_entity.type
_entity.pdbx_description
1 polymer ?
#
loop_
_entity_poly.entity_id
_entity_poly.type
_entity_poly.pdbx_seq_one_letter_code
_entity_poly.pdbx_strand_id
1 'polypeptide(L)'
;MSALWITGPTRSGKTQQLIDWVLQQSAKVESPWLMFAANGDNRMVLAQRLATAVQDQVPYTTTTPAGFIQSEVILFWPLLVELLTLKAQFPLKLRPENEQLLALQLWEPLLVEELQVEGWSESQTVRRALDLLQLAASAGIPTEEITQRLRQGMMPNLVPSDTWQAVGAALLQWRDWCLERGFLTYGLMTELYWRHLLPLPQYQAQLLERFAGTAADDVDEYSAIAPLLFQVFKTANRPQAFTYNPSGQVRLGVGADPTATLTLADGCELVRLHHPDADSLGYTMADDIVQWVQDPLAVPELPEQVQLITATTRGKMLRQTADFIADAVHREVVA
;
A
#
# COMPACT_ATOMS: atom_id res chain seq x y z
N MET A 1 -24.82 -5.34 -12.65
CA MET A 1 -23.49 -4.82 -12.24
C MET A 1 -22.43 -5.58 -12.96
N SER A 2 -21.45 -4.92 -13.58
CA SER A 2 -20.27 -5.61 -14.07
C SER A 2 -19.13 -5.37 -13.09
N ALA A 3 -18.92 -6.31 -12.21
CA ALA A 3 -17.77 -6.34 -11.31
C ALA A 3 -17.01 -7.65 -11.55
N LEU A 4 -15.68 -7.56 -11.73
CA LEU A 4 -14.84 -8.70 -12.10
C LEU A 4 -13.73 -8.91 -11.06
N TRP A 5 -13.56 -10.15 -10.65
CA TRP A 5 -12.45 -10.59 -9.80
C TRP A 5 -11.57 -11.59 -10.55
N ILE A 6 -10.34 -11.19 -10.83
CA ILE A 6 -9.37 -11.99 -11.57
C ILE A 6 -8.32 -12.50 -10.60
N THR A 7 -8.25 -13.81 -10.41
CA THR A 7 -7.26 -14.41 -9.50
C THR A 7 -6.31 -15.34 -10.25
N GLY A 8 -5.07 -15.36 -9.84
CA GLY A 8 -4.04 -16.22 -10.43
C GLY A 8 -2.64 -15.87 -9.91
N PRO A 9 -1.66 -16.75 -10.12
CA PRO A 9 -0.29 -16.53 -9.71
C PRO A 9 0.38 -15.37 -10.46
N THR A 10 1.58 -15.02 -10.07
CA THR A 10 2.41 -14.05 -10.80
C THR A 10 2.61 -14.50 -12.26
N ARG A 11 2.57 -13.56 -13.20
CA ARG A 11 2.70 -13.79 -14.66
C ARG A 11 1.57 -14.63 -15.31
N SER A 12 0.44 -14.84 -14.63
CA SER A 12 -0.71 -15.54 -15.23
C SER A 12 -1.52 -14.71 -16.24
N GLY A 13 -1.16 -13.45 -16.47
CA GLY A 13 -1.89 -12.58 -17.41
C GLY A 13 -2.99 -11.73 -16.75
N LYS A 14 -3.09 -11.68 -15.42
CA LYS A 14 -4.12 -10.93 -14.69
C LYS A 14 -4.26 -9.48 -15.15
N THR A 15 -3.14 -8.76 -15.23
CA THR A 15 -3.11 -7.34 -15.65
C THR A 15 -3.62 -7.17 -17.09
N GLN A 16 -3.30 -8.10 -18.00
CA GLN A 16 -3.81 -8.06 -19.38
C GLN A 16 -5.31 -8.25 -19.41
N GLN A 17 -5.82 -9.24 -18.69
CA GLN A 17 -7.26 -9.51 -18.58
C GLN A 17 -8.00 -8.31 -17.97
N LEU A 18 -7.39 -7.62 -16.99
CA LEU A 18 -7.93 -6.39 -16.39
C LEU A 18 -8.07 -5.28 -17.45
N ILE A 19 -7.03 -5.05 -18.24
CA ILE A 19 -7.02 -4.05 -19.32
C ILE A 19 -8.09 -4.37 -20.37
N ASP A 20 -8.14 -5.61 -20.83
CA ASP A 20 -9.09 -6.05 -21.85
C ASP A 20 -10.54 -5.87 -21.38
N TRP A 21 -10.81 -6.16 -20.10
CA TRP A 21 -12.13 -5.94 -19.52
C TRP A 21 -12.47 -4.45 -19.44
N VAL A 22 -11.56 -3.59 -19.03
CA VAL A 22 -11.77 -2.13 -19.02
C VAL A 22 -12.10 -1.62 -20.41
N LEU A 23 -11.38 -2.07 -21.44
CA LEU A 23 -11.65 -1.70 -22.84
C LEU A 23 -13.05 -2.10 -23.28
N GLN A 24 -13.50 -3.30 -22.93
CA GLN A 24 -14.85 -3.78 -23.24
C GLN A 24 -15.94 -2.94 -22.55
N GLN A 25 -15.72 -2.49 -21.32
CA GLN A 25 -16.67 -1.66 -20.59
C GLN A 25 -16.68 -0.20 -21.06
N SER A 26 -15.57 0.27 -21.61
CA SER A 26 -15.35 1.68 -21.94
C SER A 26 -16.06 2.17 -23.20
N ALA A 27 -16.54 1.27 -24.06
CA ALA A 27 -17.16 1.61 -25.34
C ALA A 27 -18.41 2.54 -25.23
N LYS A 28 -18.84 2.88 -24.01
CA LYS A 28 -20.07 3.64 -23.73
C LYS A 28 -19.86 4.83 -22.77
N VAL A 29 -18.63 5.18 -22.41
CA VAL A 29 -18.41 6.13 -21.30
C VAL A 29 -17.39 7.20 -21.67
N GLU A 30 -17.75 8.47 -21.45
CA GLU A 30 -16.89 9.63 -21.72
C GLU A 30 -15.95 9.97 -20.57
N SER A 31 -16.31 9.64 -19.31
CA SER A 31 -15.50 9.91 -18.14
C SER A 31 -14.33 8.94 -18.02
N PRO A 32 -13.17 9.37 -17.49
CA PRO A 32 -12.01 8.50 -17.37
C PRO A 32 -12.22 7.36 -16.37
N TRP A 33 -11.52 6.26 -16.62
CA TRP A 33 -11.36 5.17 -15.67
C TRP A 33 -10.29 5.50 -14.64
N LEU A 34 -10.55 5.14 -13.39
CA LEU A 34 -9.57 5.24 -12.31
C LEU A 34 -8.86 3.89 -12.14
N MET A 35 -7.59 3.85 -12.54
CA MET A 35 -6.77 2.65 -12.58
C MET A 35 -5.75 2.66 -11.47
N PHE A 36 -5.75 1.64 -10.62
CA PHE A 36 -4.82 1.51 -9.50
C PHE A 36 -3.78 0.44 -9.76
N ALA A 37 -2.56 0.70 -9.32
CA ALA A 37 -1.48 -0.27 -9.22
C ALA A 37 -0.90 -0.25 -7.80
N ALA A 38 -0.29 -1.35 -7.37
CA ALA A 38 0.19 -1.53 -5.99
C ALA A 38 1.24 -0.50 -5.56
N ASN A 39 2.13 -0.12 -6.47
CA ASN A 39 3.22 0.83 -6.21
C ASN A 39 3.57 1.67 -7.44
N GLY A 40 4.57 2.56 -7.30
CA GLY A 40 4.98 3.47 -8.37
C GLY A 40 5.50 2.78 -9.62
N ASP A 41 6.28 1.71 -9.46
CA ASP A 41 6.85 0.97 -10.59
C ASP A 41 5.77 0.20 -11.35
N ASN A 42 4.90 -0.51 -10.62
CA ASN A 42 3.75 -1.20 -11.20
C ASN A 42 2.81 -0.20 -11.92
N ARG A 43 2.63 1.01 -11.37
CA ARG A 43 1.85 2.08 -12.02
C ARG A 43 2.46 2.50 -13.36
N MET A 44 3.78 2.62 -13.45
CA MET A 44 4.46 2.97 -14.71
C MET A 44 4.26 1.86 -15.76
N VAL A 45 4.40 0.60 -15.36
CA VAL A 45 4.16 -0.55 -16.24
C VAL A 45 2.70 -0.62 -16.70
N LEU A 46 1.75 -0.43 -15.77
CA LEU A 46 0.33 -0.40 -16.09
C LEU A 46 0.00 0.73 -17.06
N ALA A 47 0.52 1.93 -16.84
CA ALA A 47 0.32 3.08 -17.71
C ALA A 47 0.87 2.83 -19.13
N GLN A 48 2.06 2.22 -19.25
CA GLN A 48 2.65 1.87 -20.53
C GLN A 48 1.81 0.83 -21.30
N ARG A 49 1.33 -0.21 -20.61
CA ARG A 49 0.46 -1.24 -21.21
C ARG A 49 -0.88 -0.64 -21.66
N LEU A 50 -1.48 0.21 -20.83
CA LEU A 50 -2.70 0.93 -21.20
C LEU A 50 -2.50 1.83 -22.42
N ALA A 51 -1.44 2.63 -22.46
CA ALA A 51 -1.15 3.48 -23.61
C ALA A 51 -1.04 2.68 -24.92
N THR A 52 -0.46 1.49 -24.85
CA THR A 52 -0.35 0.60 -26.02
C THR A 52 -1.71 -0.03 -26.41
N ALA A 53 -2.52 -0.43 -25.42
CA ALA A 53 -3.77 -1.14 -25.66
C ALA A 53 -4.93 -0.22 -26.04
N VAL A 54 -5.00 0.97 -25.44
CA VAL A 54 -6.14 1.90 -25.55
C VAL A 54 -6.10 2.76 -26.83
N GLN A 55 -4.92 3.01 -27.40
CA GLN A 55 -4.74 3.82 -28.63
C GLN A 55 -5.58 5.14 -28.60
N ASP A 56 -5.57 5.85 -27.46
CA ASP A 56 -6.31 7.09 -27.20
C ASP A 56 -7.86 6.99 -27.27
N GLN A 57 -8.43 5.79 -27.29
CA GLN A 57 -9.89 5.60 -27.39
C GLN A 57 -10.62 5.68 -26.05
N VAL A 58 -9.90 5.50 -24.93
CA VAL A 58 -10.48 5.45 -23.58
C VAL A 58 -9.70 6.36 -22.65
N PRO A 59 -10.31 7.39 -22.04
CA PRO A 59 -9.65 8.19 -21.05
C PRO A 59 -9.43 7.39 -19.75
N TYR A 60 -8.25 7.52 -19.16
CA TYR A 60 -7.91 6.86 -17.90
C TYR A 60 -6.93 7.69 -17.07
N THR A 61 -6.95 7.45 -15.76
CA THR A 61 -5.98 7.99 -14.80
C THR A 61 -5.35 6.84 -14.06
N THR A 62 -4.03 6.71 -14.13
CA THR A 62 -3.28 5.69 -13.36
C THR A 62 -2.71 6.27 -12.08
N THR A 63 -2.89 5.58 -10.96
CA THR A 63 -2.40 6.00 -9.66
C THR A 63 -2.05 4.81 -8.78
N THR A 64 -1.55 5.08 -7.57
CA THR A 64 -1.47 4.09 -6.48
C THR A 64 -2.46 4.48 -5.39
N PRO A 65 -2.90 3.56 -4.50
CA PRO A 65 -3.79 3.94 -3.40
C PRO A 65 -3.25 5.12 -2.58
N ALA A 66 -1.98 5.08 -2.19
CA ALA A 66 -1.36 6.16 -1.43
C ALA A 66 -1.25 7.47 -2.24
N GLY A 67 -0.88 7.39 -3.52
CA GLY A 67 -0.80 8.55 -4.40
C GLY A 67 -2.16 9.23 -4.62
N PHE A 68 -3.21 8.42 -4.80
CA PHE A 68 -4.58 8.89 -4.90
C PHE A 68 -5.03 9.62 -3.63
N ILE A 69 -4.89 8.99 -2.46
CA ILE A 69 -5.23 9.57 -1.16
C ILE A 69 -4.56 10.93 -0.98
N GLN A 70 -3.26 11.01 -1.25
CA GLN A 70 -2.50 12.27 -1.11
C GLN A 70 -3.05 13.36 -2.03
N SER A 71 -3.32 13.03 -3.28
CA SER A 71 -3.85 13.98 -4.26
C SER A 71 -5.24 14.47 -3.88
N GLU A 72 -6.10 13.57 -3.41
CA GLU A 72 -7.47 13.93 -3.01
C GLU A 72 -7.50 14.78 -1.74
N VAL A 73 -6.69 14.46 -0.72
CA VAL A 73 -6.60 15.27 0.50
C VAL A 73 -6.11 16.69 0.19
N ILE A 74 -5.14 16.84 -0.69
CA ILE A 74 -4.64 18.15 -1.10
C ILE A 74 -5.71 18.91 -1.93
N LEU A 75 -6.35 18.23 -2.88
CA LEU A 75 -7.37 18.82 -3.76
C LEU A 75 -8.58 19.30 -2.96
N PHE A 76 -9.02 18.49 -1.99
CA PHE A 76 -10.19 18.77 -1.16
C PHE A 76 -9.84 19.38 0.22
N TRP A 77 -8.62 19.93 0.36
CA TRP A 77 -8.20 20.58 1.58
C TRP A 77 -9.18 21.64 2.11
N PRO A 78 -9.78 22.51 1.25
CA PRO A 78 -10.77 23.46 1.73
C PRO A 78 -11.97 22.84 2.45
N LEU A 79 -12.43 21.66 1.99
CA LEU A 79 -13.51 20.92 2.67
C LEU A 79 -13.07 20.42 4.05
N LEU A 80 -11.84 19.94 4.17
CA LEU A 80 -11.28 19.48 5.44
C LEU A 80 -11.08 20.65 6.41
N VAL A 81 -10.63 21.81 5.92
CA VAL A 81 -10.51 23.04 6.72
C VAL A 81 -11.84 23.43 7.32
N GLU A 82 -12.90 23.43 6.52
CA GLU A 82 -14.26 23.76 6.98
C GLU A 82 -14.78 22.71 7.97
N LEU A 83 -14.68 21.43 7.63
CA LEU A 83 -15.20 20.33 8.45
C LEU A 83 -14.51 20.24 9.82
N LEU A 84 -13.18 20.38 9.84
CA LEU A 84 -12.36 20.22 11.04
C LEU A 84 -12.02 21.55 11.72
N THR A 85 -12.51 22.66 11.19
CA THR A 85 -12.25 24.02 11.70
C THR A 85 -10.75 24.30 11.82
N LEU A 86 -9.98 23.91 10.78
CA LEU A 86 -8.53 24.08 10.77
C LEU A 86 -8.14 25.53 10.53
N LYS A 87 -7.05 25.97 11.18
CA LYS A 87 -6.53 27.34 11.02
C LYS A 87 -5.71 27.50 9.73
N ALA A 88 -5.00 26.45 9.33
CA ALA A 88 -4.12 26.47 8.18
C ALA A 88 -4.92 26.43 6.86
N GLN A 89 -4.78 27.49 6.07
CA GLN A 89 -5.50 27.64 4.79
C GLN A 89 -4.89 26.81 3.66
N PHE A 90 -3.58 26.52 3.73
CA PHE A 90 -2.83 25.80 2.69
C PHE A 90 -2.16 24.57 3.27
N PRO A 91 -2.27 23.40 2.61
CA PRO A 91 -1.60 22.20 3.05
C PRO A 91 -0.15 22.19 2.55
N LEU A 92 0.77 21.70 3.38
CA LEU A 92 2.16 21.48 3.05
C LEU A 92 2.53 20.02 3.33
N LYS A 93 2.79 19.26 2.27
CA LYS A 93 3.24 17.88 2.41
C LYS A 93 4.68 17.83 2.92
N LEU A 94 4.88 17.16 4.03
CA LEU A 94 6.21 16.90 4.59
C LEU A 94 6.87 15.69 3.92
N ARG A 95 8.18 15.80 3.71
CA ARG A 95 9.01 14.64 3.37
C ARG A 95 9.34 13.86 4.64
N PRO A 96 9.55 12.54 4.58
CA PRO A 96 9.83 11.73 5.77
C PRO A 96 11.01 12.23 6.63
N GLU A 97 12.03 12.78 5.99
CA GLU A 97 13.20 13.34 6.68
C GLU A 97 12.83 14.58 7.51
N ASN A 98 12.02 15.47 6.92
CA ASN A 98 11.54 16.68 7.61
C ASN A 98 10.51 16.32 8.68
N GLU A 99 9.64 15.34 8.43
CA GLU A 99 8.70 14.80 9.40
C GLU A 99 9.43 14.32 10.65
N GLN A 100 10.47 13.48 10.48
CA GLN A 100 11.27 12.95 11.58
C GLN A 100 12.00 14.04 12.35
N LEU A 101 12.59 15.02 11.65
CA LEU A 101 13.31 16.13 12.28
C LEU A 101 12.39 17.00 13.12
N LEU A 102 11.21 17.36 12.59
CA LEU A 102 10.23 18.18 13.30
C LEU A 102 9.62 17.44 14.49
N ALA A 103 9.34 16.15 14.35
CA ALA A 103 8.87 15.33 15.46
C ALA A 103 9.94 15.18 16.55
N LEU A 104 11.21 15.02 16.19
CA LEU A 104 12.32 14.99 17.14
C LEU A 104 12.38 16.26 17.97
N GLN A 105 12.26 17.43 17.32
CA GLN A 105 12.24 18.72 18.02
C GLN A 105 11.01 18.90 18.93
N LEU A 106 9.83 18.48 18.45
CA LEU A 106 8.59 18.60 19.22
C LEU A 106 8.58 17.69 20.45
N TRP A 107 9.16 16.49 20.32
CA TRP A 107 9.16 15.47 21.37
C TRP A 107 10.43 15.47 22.24
N GLU A 108 11.37 16.41 22.04
CA GLU A 108 12.62 16.48 22.81
C GLU A 108 12.39 16.31 24.32
N PRO A 109 11.42 16.99 24.98
CA PRO A 109 11.16 16.79 26.41
C PRO A 109 10.69 15.38 26.75
N LEU A 110 9.83 14.78 25.89
CA LEU A 110 9.28 13.44 26.09
C LEU A 110 10.35 12.36 25.88
N LEU A 111 11.28 12.57 24.96
CA LEU A 111 12.34 11.62 24.64
C LEU A 111 13.33 11.45 25.81
N VAL A 112 13.49 12.46 26.63
CA VAL A 112 14.38 12.40 27.82
C VAL A 112 13.74 11.66 28.99
N GLU A 113 12.41 11.74 29.14
CA GLU A 113 11.72 11.25 30.34
C GLU A 113 10.83 10.03 30.09
N GLU A 114 10.01 10.04 29.05
CA GLU A 114 8.89 9.10 28.89
C GLU A 114 9.04 8.13 27.71
N LEU A 115 9.73 8.53 26.65
CA LEU A 115 9.86 7.76 25.41
C LEU A 115 11.20 7.02 25.28
N GLN A 116 11.93 6.84 26.37
CA GLN A 116 13.18 6.09 26.35
C GLN A 116 12.92 4.60 26.16
N VAL A 117 13.56 4.03 25.15
CA VAL A 117 13.58 2.58 24.91
C VAL A 117 15.02 2.11 25.00
N GLU A 118 15.29 1.12 25.85
CA GLU A 118 16.64 0.59 26.04
C GLU A 118 17.22 0.09 24.71
N GLY A 119 18.42 0.55 24.39
CA GLY A 119 19.13 0.17 23.16
C GLY A 119 18.71 0.96 21.92
N TRP A 120 17.76 1.90 22.00
CA TRP A 120 17.35 2.74 20.88
C TRP A 120 17.88 4.17 21.03
N SER A 121 18.27 4.77 19.90
CA SER A 121 18.49 6.22 19.85
C SER A 121 17.15 6.96 19.76
N GLU A 122 17.13 8.23 20.18
CA GLU A 122 15.96 9.11 20.06
C GLU A 122 15.41 9.13 18.62
N SER A 123 16.28 9.21 17.63
CA SER A 123 15.93 9.19 16.21
C SER A 123 15.23 7.88 15.79
N GLN A 124 15.65 6.74 16.35
CA GLN A 124 14.99 5.45 16.11
C GLN A 124 13.62 5.41 16.78
N THR A 125 13.50 5.91 18.02
CA THR A 125 12.22 5.98 18.75
C THR A 125 11.21 6.83 17.98
N VAL A 126 11.61 8.03 17.57
CA VAL A 126 10.77 8.94 16.77
C VAL A 126 10.33 8.27 15.47
N ARG A 127 11.27 7.68 14.73
CA ARG A 127 10.95 7.00 13.46
C ARG A 127 9.93 5.89 13.67
N ARG A 128 10.10 5.06 14.70
CA ARG A 128 9.18 3.96 15.00
C ARG A 128 7.80 4.45 15.42
N ALA A 129 7.72 5.55 16.20
CA ALA A 129 6.43 6.15 16.54
C ALA A 129 5.69 6.67 15.30
N LEU A 130 6.39 7.36 14.38
CA LEU A 130 5.81 7.83 13.12
C LEU A 130 5.40 6.68 12.20
N ASP A 131 6.18 5.59 12.14
CA ASP A 131 5.81 4.37 11.41
C ASP A 131 4.52 3.74 11.97
N LEU A 132 4.33 3.74 13.30
CA LEU A 132 3.09 3.28 13.94
C LEU A 132 1.89 4.13 13.53
N LEU A 133 2.03 5.44 13.46
CA LEU A 133 0.97 6.34 12.98
C LEU A 133 0.55 5.99 11.54
N GLN A 134 1.54 5.81 10.67
CA GLN A 134 1.27 5.46 9.27
C GLN A 134 0.62 4.08 9.12
N LEU A 135 1.09 3.08 9.86
CA LEU A 135 0.51 1.73 9.85
C LEU A 135 -0.91 1.72 10.40
N ALA A 136 -1.15 2.41 11.52
CA ALA A 136 -2.49 2.56 12.10
C ALA A 136 -3.46 3.20 11.11
N ALA A 137 -3.07 4.31 10.48
CA ALA A 137 -3.88 4.97 9.48
C ALA A 137 -4.20 4.06 8.29
N SER A 138 -3.23 3.26 7.82
CA SER A 138 -3.41 2.28 6.73
C SER A 138 -4.30 1.11 7.12
N ALA A 139 -4.35 0.78 8.41
CA ALA A 139 -5.24 -0.25 8.97
C ALA A 139 -6.64 0.26 9.32
N GLY A 140 -6.93 1.55 9.11
CA GLY A 140 -8.21 2.16 9.49
C GLY A 140 -8.36 2.34 11.00
N ILE A 141 -7.26 2.47 11.73
CA ILE A 141 -7.22 2.72 13.16
C ILE A 141 -6.99 4.21 13.39
N PRO A 142 -7.93 4.90 14.08
CA PRO A 142 -7.74 6.31 14.43
C PRO A 142 -6.53 6.51 15.37
N THR A 143 -5.88 7.66 15.28
CA THR A 143 -4.72 7.98 16.14
C THR A 143 -5.03 7.79 17.63
N GLU A 144 -6.23 8.09 18.07
CA GLU A 144 -6.68 7.95 19.47
C GLU A 144 -6.72 6.49 19.96
N GLU A 145 -6.91 5.53 19.06
CA GLU A 145 -7.01 4.11 19.40
C GLU A 145 -5.65 3.40 19.41
N ILE A 146 -4.58 4.02 18.93
CA ILE A 146 -3.27 3.37 18.77
C ILE A 146 -2.78 2.77 20.09
N THR A 147 -2.83 3.55 21.19
CA THR A 147 -2.43 3.07 22.53
C THR A 147 -3.20 1.81 22.94
N GLN A 148 -4.52 1.80 22.73
CA GLN A 148 -5.35 0.67 23.11
C GLN A 148 -5.01 -0.57 22.27
N ARG A 149 -4.80 -0.40 20.97
CA ARG A 149 -4.45 -1.50 20.05
C ARG A 149 -3.09 -2.10 20.39
N LEU A 150 -2.09 -1.26 20.69
CA LEU A 150 -0.76 -1.72 21.13
C LEU A 150 -0.84 -2.53 22.41
N ARG A 151 -1.61 -2.08 23.40
CA ARG A 151 -1.80 -2.82 24.66
C ARG A 151 -2.49 -4.18 24.44
N GLN A 152 -3.39 -4.27 23.48
CA GLN A 152 -4.11 -5.53 23.16
C GLN A 152 -3.25 -6.52 22.36
N GLY A 153 -2.38 -6.01 21.48
CA GLY A 153 -1.61 -6.84 20.55
C GLY A 153 -0.21 -7.22 21.01
N MET A 154 0.36 -6.52 22.01
CA MET A 154 1.72 -6.78 22.48
C MET A 154 1.73 -7.71 23.68
N MET A 155 2.76 -8.56 23.76
CA MET A 155 2.97 -9.40 24.94
C MET A 155 3.23 -8.48 26.18
N PRO A 156 2.53 -8.74 27.31
CA PRO A 156 2.53 -7.83 28.45
C PRO A 156 3.90 -7.49 29.05
N ASN A 157 4.94 -8.28 28.74
CA ASN A 157 6.27 -8.17 29.39
C ASN A 157 7.35 -7.56 28.48
N LEU A 158 7.04 -7.16 27.24
CA LEU A 158 8.06 -6.65 26.32
C LEU A 158 8.30 -5.15 26.44
N VAL A 159 7.28 -4.36 26.75
CA VAL A 159 7.38 -2.91 26.92
C VAL A 159 6.44 -2.48 28.06
N PRO A 160 6.87 -1.59 28.96
CA PRO A 160 6.02 -1.05 30.01
C PRO A 160 4.75 -0.39 29.45
N SER A 161 3.62 -0.59 30.14
CA SER A 161 2.32 -0.02 29.77
C SER A 161 2.35 1.52 29.60
N ASP A 162 3.18 2.18 30.42
CA ASP A 162 3.30 3.63 30.47
C ASP A 162 3.99 4.17 29.21
N THR A 163 4.95 3.43 28.64
CA THR A 163 5.60 3.80 27.39
C THR A 163 4.59 3.85 26.24
N TRP A 164 3.65 2.90 26.15
CA TRP A 164 2.61 2.94 25.12
C TRP A 164 1.66 4.13 25.29
N GLN A 165 1.41 4.54 26.53
CA GLN A 165 0.61 5.72 26.81
C GLN A 165 1.33 6.99 26.37
N ALA A 166 2.62 7.09 26.66
CA ALA A 166 3.47 8.21 26.23
C ALA A 166 3.56 8.30 24.69
N VAL A 167 3.75 7.15 24.01
CA VAL A 167 3.73 7.08 22.53
C VAL A 167 2.39 7.59 21.97
N GLY A 168 1.27 7.12 22.50
CA GLY A 168 -0.04 7.58 22.04
C GLY A 168 -0.28 9.08 22.25
N ALA A 169 0.12 9.62 23.41
CA ALA A 169 0.04 11.05 23.70
C ALA A 169 0.93 11.88 22.75
N ALA A 170 2.15 11.41 22.48
CA ALA A 170 3.06 12.04 21.53
C ALA A 170 2.48 12.06 20.10
N LEU A 171 1.86 10.95 19.65
CA LEU A 171 1.23 10.88 18.34
C LEU A 171 0.02 11.81 18.20
N LEU A 172 -0.80 11.94 19.25
CA LEU A 172 -1.89 12.91 19.28
C LEU A 172 -1.36 14.36 19.24
N GLN A 173 -0.34 14.67 20.03
CA GLN A 173 0.32 15.96 19.99
C GLN A 173 0.89 16.27 18.60
N TRP A 174 1.52 15.29 17.94
CA TRP A 174 2.06 15.43 16.60
C TRP A 174 0.97 15.72 15.58
N ARG A 175 -0.13 14.95 15.61
CA ARG A 175 -1.28 15.17 14.71
C ARG A 175 -1.81 16.59 14.84
N ASP A 176 -2.12 17.00 16.07
CA ASP A 176 -2.72 18.30 16.33
C ASP A 176 -1.77 19.45 15.95
N TRP A 177 -0.48 19.32 16.27
CA TRP A 177 0.57 20.27 15.90
C TRP A 177 0.72 20.41 14.38
N CYS A 178 0.65 19.29 13.65
CA CYS A 178 0.70 19.29 12.20
C CYS A 178 -0.54 19.95 11.58
N LEU A 179 -1.74 19.57 12.04
CA LEU A 179 -2.99 20.09 11.50
C LEU A 179 -3.16 21.59 11.74
N GLU A 180 -2.72 22.11 12.89
CA GLU A 180 -2.71 23.56 13.17
C GLU A 180 -1.86 24.34 12.15
N ARG A 181 -0.83 23.74 11.59
CA ARG A 181 0.13 24.36 10.63
C ARG A 181 -0.11 23.97 9.18
N GLY A 182 -1.07 23.08 8.93
CA GLY A 182 -1.32 22.54 7.60
C GLY A 182 -0.23 21.55 7.12
N PHE A 183 0.56 21.01 8.03
CA PHE A 183 1.55 20.01 7.69
C PHE A 183 0.89 18.65 7.49
N LEU A 184 1.19 18.02 6.36
CA LEU A 184 0.61 16.75 5.96
C LEU A 184 1.69 15.69 5.82
N THR A 185 1.62 14.66 6.66
CA THR A 185 2.44 13.45 6.56
C THR A 185 1.65 12.33 5.89
N TYR A 186 2.30 11.24 5.51
CA TYR A 186 1.61 10.11 4.89
C TYR A 186 0.53 9.51 5.79
N GLY A 187 0.82 9.31 7.07
CA GLY A 187 -0.15 8.80 8.04
C GLY A 187 -1.35 9.73 8.21
N LEU A 188 -1.08 11.04 8.40
CA LEU A 188 -2.15 12.03 8.57
C LEU A 188 -3.03 12.16 7.33
N MET A 189 -2.45 12.21 6.11
CA MET A 189 -3.25 12.24 4.89
C MET A 189 -4.13 10.99 4.76
N THR A 190 -3.59 9.83 5.12
CA THR A 190 -4.32 8.57 5.07
C THR A 190 -5.50 8.60 6.04
N GLU A 191 -5.30 9.01 7.31
CA GLU A 191 -6.39 9.13 8.30
C GLU A 191 -7.43 10.18 7.89
N LEU A 192 -6.99 11.37 7.46
CA LEU A 192 -7.89 12.44 6.98
C LEU A 192 -8.77 11.96 5.83
N TYR A 193 -8.20 11.17 4.91
CA TYR A 193 -8.93 10.66 3.76
C TYR A 193 -10.05 9.71 4.18
N TRP A 194 -9.72 8.56 4.81
CA TRP A 194 -10.72 7.54 5.07
C TRP A 194 -11.71 7.92 6.17
N ARG A 195 -11.26 8.74 7.14
CA ARG A 195 -12.07 9.10 8.30
C ARG A 195 -12.96 10.32 8.05
N HIS A 196 -12.47 11.30 7.31
CA HIS A 196 -13.13 12.59 7.18
C HIS A 196 -13.55 12.93 5.76
N LEU A 197 -12.72 12.69 4.75
CA LEU A 197 -13.05 13.09 3.37
C LEU A 197 -13.94 12.06 2.68
N LEU A 198 -13.56 10.79 2.68
CA LEU A 198 -14.26 9.72 1.96
C LEU A 198 -15.74 9.55 2.39
N PRO A 199 -16.12 9.70 3.68
CA PRO A 199 -17.50 9.59 4.10
C PRO A 199 -18.42 10.76 3.67
N LEU A 200 -17.84 11.89 3.20
CA LEU A 200 -18.63 13.06 2.83
C LEU A 200 -19.44 12.81 1.55
N PRO A 201 -20.78 12.94 1.57
CA PRO A 201 -21.63 12.72 0.39
C PRO A 201 -21.25 13.61 -0.81
N GLN A 202 -20.88 14.85 -0.55
CA GLN A 202 -20.44 15.80 -1.59
C GLN A 202 -19.13 15.37 -2.25
N TYR A 203 -18.18 14.80 -1.49
CA TYR A 203 -16.94 14.23 -2.04
C TYR A 203 -17.25 12.99 -2.88
N GLN A 204 -18.08 12.08 -2.36
CA GLN A 204 -18.47 10.87 -3.10
C GLN A 204 -19.17 11.21 -4.42
N ALA A 205 -20.07 12.22 -4.41
CA ALA A 205 -20.73 12.66 -5.63
C ALA A 205 -19.72 13.17 -6.68
N GLN A 206 -18.77 14.01 -6.29
CA GLN A 206 -17.71 14.50 -7.19
C GLN A 206 -16.79 13.37 -7.68
N LEU A 207 -16.47 12.40 -6.80
CA LEU A 207 -15.67 11.25 -7.19
C LEU A 207 -16.36 10.43 -8.30
N LEU A 208 -17.66 10.17 -8.15
CA LEU A 208 -18.47 9.43 -9.11
C LEU A 208 -18.78 10.22 -10.40
N GLU A 209 -18.75 11.53 -10.36
CA GLU A 209 -18.84 12.37 -11.55
C GLU A 209 -17.53 12.35 -12.36
N ARG A 210 -16.39 12.38 -11.68
CA ARG A 210 -15.05 12.38 -12.30
C ARG A 210 -14.69 11.06 -12.94
N PHE A 211 -15.15 9.93 -12.40
CA PHE A 211 -14.72 8.61 -12.86
C PHE A 211 -15.87 7.69 -13.23
N ALA A 212 -15.73 7.05 -14.39
CA ALA A 212 -16.71 6.11 -14.93
C ALA A 212 -16.78 4.79 -14.13
N GLY A 213 -15.63 4.32 -13.70
CA GLY A 213 -15.44 3.09 -12.96
C GLY A 213 -14.02 2.97 -12.44
N THR A 214 -13.72 1.87 -11.77
CA THR A 214 -12.40 1.61 -11.21
C THR A 214 -11.86 0.26 -11.61
N ALA A 215 -10.55 0.18 -11.80
CA ALA A 215 -9.85 -1.08 -11.94
C ALA A 215 -8.57 -1.05 -11.09
N ALA A 216 -8.29 -2.14 -10.37
CA ALA A 216 -7.17 -2.20 -9.45
C ALA A 216 -6.38 -3.49 -9.63
N ASP A 217 -5.09 -3.31 -9.91
CA ASP A 217 -4.15 -4.40 -10.15
C ASP A 217 -3.43 -4.78 -8.87
N ASP A 218 -3.28 -6.09 -8.60
CA ASP A 218 -2.62 -6.68 -7.44
C ASP A 218 -3.14 -6.12 -6.09
N VAL A 219 -4.48 -6.23 -5.87
CA VAL A 219 -5.13 -5.71 -4.66
C VAL A 219 -4.71 -6.44 -3.39
N ASP A 220 -4.10 -7.61 -3.48
CA ASP A 220 -3.47 -8.32 -2.36
C ASP A 220 -2.33 -7.51 -1.70
N GLU A 221 -1.79 -6.53 -2.40
CA GLU A 221 -0.76 -5.61 -1.89
C GLU A 221 -1.33 -4.30 -1.31
N TYR A 222 -2.66 -4.14 -1.23
CA TYR A 222 -3.27 -2.90 -0.75
C TYR A 222 -3.54 -2.96 0.76
N SER A 223 -3.64 -1.78 1.37
CA SER A 223 -3.94 -1.64 2.79
C SER A 223 -5.42 -1.90 3.11
N ALA A 224 -5.72 -2.15 4.39
CA ALA A 224 -7.07 -2.47 4.87
C ALA A 224 -8.11 -1.38 4.57
N ILE A 225 -7.71 -0.12 4.39
CA ILE A 225 -8.63 0.97 4.05
C ILE A 225 -8.99 1.04 2.56
N ALA A 226 -8.26 0.35 1.68
CA ALA A 226 -8.50 0.43 0.24
C ALA A 226 -9.93 -0.01 -0.17
N PRO A 227 -10.53 -1.07 0.42
CA PRO A 227 -11.91 -1.44 0.15
C PRO A 227 -12.93 -0.33 0.37
N LEU A 228 -12.69 0.61 1.28
CA LEU A 228 -13.62 1.71 1.56
C LEU A 228 -13.88 2.60 0.34
N LEU A 229 -12.83 2.90 -0.44
CA LEU A 229 -12.95 3.64 -1.69
C LEU A 229 -13.79 2.88 -2.72
N PHE A 230 -13.47 1.61 -2.93
CA PHE A 230 -14.16 0.76 -3.91
C PHE A 230 -15.63 0.53 -3.54
N GLN A 231 -15.94 0.52 -2.24
CA GLN A 231 -17.33 0.44 -1.77
C GLN A 231 -18.19 1.63 -2.24
N VAL A 232 -17.64 2.83 -2.39
CA VAL A 232 -18.35 4.00 -2.94
C VAL A 232 -18.80 3.71 -4.38
N PHE A 233 -17.90 3.19 -5.22
CA PHE A 233 -18.22 2.80 -6.60
C PHE A 233 -19.22 1.64 -6.65
N LYS A 234 -19.05 0.63 -5.78
CA LYS A 234 -19.97 -0.51 -5.67
C LYS A 234 -21.38 -0.06 -5.33
N THR A 235 -21.54 0.81 -4.32
CA THR A 235 -22.84 1.35 -3.89
C THR A 235 -23.52 2.16 -5.01
N ALA A 236 -22.73 2.88 -5.81
CA ALA A 236 -23.23 3.63 -6.96
C ALA A 236 -23.43 2.77 -8.23
N ASN A 237 -23.27 1.44 -8.14
CA ASN A 237 -23.36 0.52 -9.28
C ASN A 237 -22.41 0.85 -10.44
N ARG A 238 -21.25 1.44 -10.14
CA ARG A 238 -20.22 1.69 -11.14
C ARG A 238 -19.43 0.41 -11.43
N PRO A 239 -18.98 0.19 -12.68
CA PRO A 239 -18.19 -0.99 -13.04
C PRO A 239 -16.83 -1.01 -12.32
N GLN A 240 -16.44 -2.21 -11.87
CA GLN A 240 -15.19 -2.41 -11.13
C GLN A 240 -14.50 -3.71 -11.56
N ALA A 241 -13.18 -3.71 -11.58
CA ALA A 241 -12.40 -4.95 -11.78
C ALA A 241 -11.17 -4.96 -10.87
N PHE A 242 -10.83 -6.16 -10.40
CA PHE A 242 -9.74 -6.38 -9.46
C PHE A 242 -8.89 -7.56 -9.88
N THR A 243 -7.57 -7.44 -9.72
CA THR A 243 -6.69 -8.61 -9.80
C THR A 243 -6.15 -8.95 -8.42
N TYR A 244 -5.99 -10.23 -8.15
CA TYR A 244 -5.53 -10.76 -6.87
C TYR A 244 -4.57 -11.92 -7.07
N ASN A 245 -3.47 -11.92 -6.32
CA ASN A 245 -2.53 -13.03 -6.26
C ASN A 245 -2.69 -13.77 -4.92
N PRO A 246 -3.22 -15.01 -4.91
CA PRO A 246 -3.42 -15.76 -3.66
C PRO A 246 -2.11 -16.10 -2.94
N SER A 247 -1.00 -16.14 -3.66
CA SER A 247 0.35 -16.37 -3.10
C SER A 247 1.17 -15.08 -2.95
N GLY A 248 0.54 -13.90 -3.07
CA GLY A 248 1.19 -12.60 -2.99
C GLY A 248 1.81 -12.33 -1.63
N GLN A 249 1.05 -11.94 -0.69
CA GLN A 249 1.32 -11.71 0.76
C GLN A 249 2.74 -11.20 1.14
N VAL A 250 3.45 -10.58 0.19
CA VAL A 250 4.85 -10.17 0.39
C VAL A 250 5.00 -8.81 1.07
N ARG A 251 3.92 -8.01 1.14
CA ARG A 251 3.94 -6.65 1.68
C ARG A 251 3.20 -6.47 3.00
N LEU A 252 2.96 -7.55 3.74
CA LEU A 252 2.29 -7.51 5.05
C LEU A 252 3.01 -6.54 6.03
N GLY A 253 4.34 -6.58 6.07
CA GLY A 253 5.14 -5.72 6.95
C GLY A 253 5.15 -4.24 6.60
N VAL A 254 4.60 -3.85 5.44
CA VAL A 254 4.51 -2.45 4.97
C VAL A 254 3.06 -1.97 4.77
N GLY A 255 2.12 -2.64 5.42
CA GLY A 255 0.73 -2.21 5.53
C GLY A 255 -0.23 -2.84 4.53
N ALA A 256 0.17 -3.86 3.76
CA ALA A 256 -0.78 -4.65 2.96
C ALA A 256 -1.67 -5.52 3.86
N ASP A 257 -2.94 -5.62 3.52
CA ASP A 257 -3.90 -6.51 4.18
C ASP A 257 -4.71 -7.28 3.13
N PRO A 258 -4.20 -8.43 2.66
CA PRO A 258 -4.88 -9.24 1.67
C PRO A 258 -6.21 -9.81 2.20
N THR A 259 -6.37 -9.98 3.52
CA THR A 259 -7.63 -10.45 4.11
C THR A 259 -8.73 -9.41 4.00
N ALA A 260 -8.43 -8.15 4.29
CA ALA A 260 -9.38 -7.05 4.12
C ALA A 260 -9.76 -6.87 2.65
N THR A 261 -8.80 -6.97 1.73
CA THR A 261 -9.05 -6.76 0.29
C THR A 261 -9.79 -7.92 -0.36
N LEU A 262 -9.78 -9.14 0.20
CA LEU A 262 -10.60 -10.26 -0.26
C LEU A 262 -12.11 -9.93 -0.23
N THR A 263 -12.56 -9.03 0.63
CA THR A 263 -13.96 -8.59 0.68
C THR A 263 -14.44 -7.92 -0.61
N LEU A 264 -13.51 -7.46 -1.46
CA LEU A 264 -13.82 -6.89 -2.78
C LEU A 264 -14.33 -7.94 -3.77
N ALA A 265 -14.02 -9.22 -3.54
CA ALA A 265 -14.51 -10.32 -4.38
C ALA A 265 -16.02 -10.54 -4.27
N ASP A 266 -16.64 -10.06 -3.18
CA ASP A 266 -18.06 -10.27 -2.92
C ASP A 266 -18.95 -9.65 -4.02
N GLY A 267 -19.68 -10.52 -4.71
CA GLY A 267 -20.58 -10.13 -5.80
C GLY A 267 -19.89 -9.84 -7.13
N CYS A 268 -18.61 -10.16 -7.26
CA CYS A 268 -17.89 -10.12 -8.53
C CYS A 268 -18.04 -11.43 -9.32
N GLU A 269 -18.00 -11.31 -10.64
CA GLU A 269 -17.76 -12.47 -11.51
C GLU A 269 -16.31 -12.94 -11.31
N LEU A 270 -16.10 -14.23 -11.12
CA LEU A 270 -14.79 -14.81 -10.84
C LEU A 270 -14.13 -15.37 -12.10
N VAL A 271 -12.93 -14.88 -12.40
CA VAL A 271 -12.03 -15.45 -13.43
C VAL A 271 -10.79 -15.98 -12.73
N ARG A 272 -10.49 -17.26 -12.96
CA ARG A 272 -9.28 -17.91 -12.45
C ARG A 272 -8.31 -18.12 -13.60
N LEU A 273 -7.11 -17.57 -13.44
CA LEU A 273 -6.03 -17.75 -14.40
C LEU A 273 -4.98 -18.70 -13.83
N HIS A 274 -4.39 -19.47 -14.71
CA HIS A 274 -3.29 -20.38 -14.40
C HIS A 274 -2.01 -19.86 -15.03
N HIS A 275 -0.87 -20.27 -14.48
CA HIS A 275 0.41 -19.90 -15.08
C HIS A 275 0.52 -20.56 -16.46
N PRO A 276 0.84 -19.81 -17.53
CA PRO A 276 0.93 -20.37 -18.87
C PRO A 276 2.09 -21.34 -19.02
N ASP A 277 3.09 -21.23 -18.17
CA ASP A 277 4.32 -22.00 -18.19
C ASP A 277 4.53 -22.67 -16.84
N ALA A 278 3.85 -23.80 -16.63
CA ALA A 278 3.87 -24.55 -15.37
C ALA A 278 5.27 -25.12 -15.03
N ASP A 279 6.14 -25.24 -16.03
CA ASP A 279 7.51 -25.76 -15.87
C ASP A 279 8.51 -24.64 -15.53
N SER A 280 8.08 -23.38 -15.45
CA SER A 280 8.97 -22.30 -15.07
C SER A 280 9.43 -22.45 -13.61
N LEU A 281 10.73 -22.24 -13.37
CA LEU A 281 11.32 -22.30 -12.03
C LEU A 281 10.59 -21.39 -11.03
N GLY A 282 10.19 -20.19 -11.46
CA GLY A 282 9.45 -19.25 -10.62
C GLY A 282 8.07 -19.75 -10.21
N TYR A 283 7.42 -20.60 -11.04
CA TYR A 283 6.14 -21.20 -10.69
C TYR A 283 6.32 -22.39 -9.75
N THR A 284 7.26 -23.28 -10.06
CA THR A 284 7.50 -24.50 -9.26
C THR A 284 8.01 -24.21 -7.85
N MET A 285 8.72 -23.08 -7.66
CA MET A 285 9.27 -22.68 -6.36
C MET A 285 8.45 -21.65 -5.62
N ALA A 286 7.37 -21.12 -6.20
CA ALA A 286 6.65 -19.99 -5.61
C ALA A 286 6.16 -20.28 -4.18
N ASP A 287 5.51 -21.42 -3.99
CA ASP A 287 4.93 -21.81 -2.70
C ASP A 287 6.03 -22.11 -1.66
N ASP A 288 7.10 -22.78 -2.07
CA ASP A 288 8.24 -23.09 -1.21
C ASP A 288 8.96 -21.82 -0.72
N ILE A 289 9.13 -20.84 -1.61
CA ILE A 289 9.73 -19.54 -1.26
C ILE A 289 8.83 -18.77 -0.30
N VAL A 290 7.52 -18.74 -0.55
CA VAL A 290 6.54 -18.10 0.36
C VAL A 290 6.58 -18.75 1.73
N GLN A 291 6.57 -20.08 1.79
CA GLN A 291 6.68 -20.81 3.05
C GLN A 291 8.00 -20.50 3.78
N TRP A 292 9.11 -20.48 3.07
CA TRP A 292 10.42 -20.15 3.65
C TRP A 292 10.49 -18.71 4.18
N VAL A 293 9.87 -17.75 3.52
CA VAL A 293 9.78 -16.37 4.02
C VAL A 293 8.92 -16.29 5.28
N GLN A 294 7.84 -17.07 5.36
CA GLN A 294 6.96 -17.11 6.53
C GLN A 294 7.55 -17.91 7.70
N ASP A 295 8.26 -18.98 7.39
CA ASP A 295 8.98 -19.82 8.37
C ASP A 295 10.44 -20.05 7.87
N PRO A 296 11.40 -19.23 8.31
CA PRO A 296 12.81 -19.35 7.91
C PRO A 296 13.47 -20.69 8.30
N LEU A 297 12.85 -21.49 9.15
CA LEU A 297 13.33 -22.82 9.52
C LEU A 297 12.86 -23.90 8.53
N ALA A 298 11.82 -23.64 7.76
CA ALA A 298 11.35 -24.50 6.68
C ALA A 298 12.23 -24.29 5.44
N VAL A 299 13.39 -24.94 5.40
CA VAL A 299 14.30 -24.83 4.24
C VAL A 299 13.75 -25.68 3.08
N PRO A 300 13.37 -25.08 1.94
CA PRO A 300 12.88 -25.84 0.80
C PRO A 300 13.99 -26.69 0.16
N GLU A 301 13.62 -27.82 -0.43
CA GLU A 301 14.52 -28.55 -1.34
C GLU A 301 14.70 -27.73 -2.62
N LEU A 302 15.93 -27.29 -2.86
CA LEU A 302 16.23 -26.49 -4.04
C LEU A 302 16.35 -27.39 -5.27
N PRO A 303 15.66 -27.08 -6.38
CA PRO A 303 15.85 -27.79 -7.64
C PRO A 303 17.28 -27.69 -8.15
N GLU A 304 17.74 -28.67 -8.96
CA GLU A 304 19.10 -28.69 -9.51
C GLU A 304 19.47 -27.42 -10.31
N GLN A 305 18.45 -26.72 -10.86
CA GLN A 305 18.63 -25.47 -11.59
C GLN A 305 18.91 -24.27 -10.69
N VAL A 306 18.72 -24.40 -9.37
CA VAL A 306 18.95 -23.33 -8.40
C VAL A 306 20.32 -23.46 -7.78
N GLN A 307 21.13 -22.42 -7.90
CA GLN A 307 22.46 -22.38 -7.32
C GLN A 307 22.47 -21.50 -6.06
N LEU A 308 22.85 -22.09 -4.92
CA LEU A 308 22.98 -21.36 -3.68
C LEU A 308 24.37 -20.68 -3.60
N ILE A 309 24.39 -19.36 -3.54
CA ILE A 309 25.60 -18.58 -3.34
C ILE A 309 25.76 -18.23 -1.86
N THR A 310 26.74 -18.81 -1.21
CA THR A 310 27.06 -18.52 0.19
C THR A 310 28.40 -17.83 0.31
N ALA A 311 28.53 -16.86 1.20
CA ALA A 311 29.77 -16.15 1.46
C ALA A 311 29.88 -15.71 2.92
N THR A 312 31.09 -15.57 3.42
CA THR A 312 31.37 -15.17 4.81
C THR A 312 31.03 -13.71 5.11
N THR A 313 30.86 -12.86 4.10
CA THR A 313 30.50 -11.46 4.25
C THR A 313 29.55 -11.03 3.15
N ARG A 314 28.68 -10.05 3.44
CA ARG A 314 27.76 -9.46 2.47
C ARG A 314 28.49 -8.94 1.21
N GLY A 315 29.65 -8.32 1.39
CA GLY A 315 30.43 -7.79 0.25
C GLY A 315 30.94 -8.90 -0.68
N LYS A 316 31.36 -10.05 -0.14
CA LYS A 316 31.73 -11.21 -0.94
C LYS A 316 30.54 -11.82 -1.66
N MET A 317 29.40 -11.96 -0.97
CA MET A 317 28.17 -12.49 -1.56
C MET A 317 27.73 -11.63 -2.75
N LEU A 318 27.65 -10.30 -2.58
CA LEU A 318 27.26 -9.39 -3.66
C LEU A 318 28.21 -9.46 -4.86
N ARG A 319 29.54 -9.58 -4.62
CA ARG A 319 30.52 -9.72 -5.72
C ARG A 319 30.32 -11.03 -6.48
N GLN A 320 30.18 -12.14 -5.77
CA GLN A 320 29.95 -13.45 -6.40
C GLN A 320 28.65 -13.46 -7.20
N THR A 321 27.58 -12.82 -6.67
CA THR A 321 26.32 -12.67 -7.38
C THR A 321 26.49 -11.84 -8.65
N ALA A 322 27.22 -10.73 -8.58
CA ALA A 322 27.50 -9.89 -9.75
C ALA A 322 28.31 -10.63 -10.81
N ASP A 323 29.34 -11.38 -10.40
CA ASP A 323 30.16 -12.22 -11.31
C ASP A 323 29.28 -13.27 -11.99
N PHE A 324 28.41 -13.96 -11.22
CA PHE A 324 27.47 -14.94 -11.76
C PHE A 324 26.51 -14.35 -12.79
N ILE A 325 25.93 -13.15 -12.50
CA ILE A 325 25.05 -12.44 -13.42
C ILE A 325 25.82 -12.05 -14.70
N ALA A 326 27.03 -11.52 -14.57
CA ALA A 326 27.87 -11.16 -15.71
C ALA A 326 28.16 -12.35 -16.61
N ASP A 327 28.54 -13.50 -16.01
CA ASP A 327 28.77 -14.74 -16.75
C ASP A 327 27.51 -15.27 -17.46
N ALA A 328 26.34 -15.15 -16.81
CA ALA A 328 25.06 -15.54 -17.40
C ALA A 328 24.70 -14.66 -18.61
N VAL A 329 24.90 -13.34 -18.50
CA VAL A 329 24.68 -12.38 -19.60
C VAL A 329 25.64 -12.66 -20.76
N HIS A 330 26.91 -12.95 -20.49
CA HIS A 330 27.89 -13.28 -21.53
C HIS A 330 27.62 -14.60 -22.24
N ARG A 331 26.90 -15.53 -21.61
CA ARG A 331 26.49 -16.81 -22.23
C ARG A 331 25.16 -16.71 -22.99
N GLU A 332 24.60 -15.50 -23.15
CA GLU A 332 23.26 -15.28 -23.75
C GLU A 332 22.13 -16.05 -23.04
N VAL A 333 22.32 -16.42 -21.80
CA VAL A 333 21.26 -16.98 -20.98
C VAL A 333 20.40 -15.81 -20.53
N VAL A 334 19.38 -15.48 -21.31
CA VAL A 334 18.40 -14.45 -20.97
C VAL A 334 17.54 -15.00 -19.84
N ALA A 335 17.49 -14.28 -18.74
CA ALA A 335 16.66 -14.60 -17.58
C ALA A 335 15.15 -14.40 -17.87
#